data_b7e1f92d6c9b31c1d10e0cc00b80843a
#
_entry.id   b7e1f92d6c9b31c1d10e0cc00b80843a
#
_cell.length_a   1.000
_cell.length_b   1.000
_cell.length_c   1.000
_cell.angle_alpha   90.00
_cell.angle_beta   90.00
_cell.angle_gamma   90.00
#
_symmetry.space_group_name_H-M   'P 1'
#
loop_
_entity.id
_entity.type
_entity.pdbx_description
1 polymer ?
#
loop_
_entity_poly.entity_id
_entity_poly.type
_entity_poly.pdbx_seq_one_letter_code
_entity_poly.pdbx_strand_id
1 'polypeptide(L)'
;MTEPELRDTRTRARDIIRSADAEEIRLGEYDIVAAGAIPWRVKDGKLQVLLIHRPKYDDWSWPKGKLDQGESIAECALREVREEIGLRITLGIPLSATAYSVGQKTKVVYYWAAKTDAQTVIEPDGAECDEALWTSPKKAAKMLSIATDNQPLSDLVLAYEAGVLDTHPVLIVRHAKAKPRGNWTRAEGDRPLAATGRRQAQAVSRMLEAWKPMHVASSPWMRCVQTITPYAALHALKLKSIKALTEHAATRNPERARKAVQKLFDKYRSQVICTHRPVLPFVLEVLAQNSTDELAKALPDQDPYLEPGSLIIAQQVQSGSPRIVSFEIHTPYHD
;
A
#
# COMPACT_ATOMS: atom_id res chain seq x y z
N MET A 1 10.34 -21.56 -31.04
CA MET A 1 10.57 -20.77 -29.79
C MET A 1 10.67 -21.75 -28.65
N THR A 2 11.85 -21.88 -28.10
CA THR A 2 12.26 -22.94 -27.16
C THR A 2 11.93 -22.57 -25.72
N GLU A 3 11.52 -23.56 -24.92
CA GLU A 3 11.09 -23.49 -23.50
C GLU A 3 11.92 -22.66 -22.48
N PRO A 4 13.15 -22.16 -22.74
CA PRO A 4 13.88 -21.36 -21.76
C PRO A 4 13.31 -19.97 -21.47
N GLU A 5 12.59 -19.34 -22.42
CA GLU A 5 12.04 -17.98 -22.22
C GLU A 5 10.84 -17.90 -21.29
N LEU A 6 10.07 -18.98 -21.15
CA LEU A 6 8.91 -19.05 -20.25
C LEU A 6 9.29 -19.25 -18.78
N ARG A 7 10.46 -19.82 -18.51
CA ARG A 7 10.96 -19.98 -17.12
C ARG A 7 11.48 -18.66 -16.55
N ASP A 8 12.06 -17.81 -17.36
CA ASP A 8 12.65 -16.53 -16.94
C ASP A 8 11.55 -15.50 -16.58
N THR A 9 10.43 -15.48 -17.31
CA THR A 9 9.29 -14.61 -16.99
C THR A 9 8.58 -14.97 -15.67
N ARG A 10 8.50 -16.27 -15.33
CA ARG A 10 7.92 -16.72 -14.05
C ARG A 10 8.81 -16.36 -12.85
N THR A 11 10.12 -16.40 -13.01
CA THR A 11 11.09 -16.03 -12.00
C THR A 11 11.05 -14.52 -11.73
N ARG A 12 10.93 -13.69 -12.79
CA ARG A 12 10.81 -12.22 -12.66
C ARG A 12 9.51 -11.75 -12.03
N ALA A 13 8.37 -12.39 -12.32
CA ALA A 13 7.12 -12.12 -11.63
C ALA A 13 7.20 -12.42 -10.12
N ARG A 14 8.01 -13.40 -9.71
CA ARG A 14 8.29 -13.71 -8.30
C ARG A 14 9.17 -12.66 -7.62
N ASP A 15 10.07 -12.01 -8.35
CA ASP A 15 10.94 -10.94 -7.82
C ASP A 15 10.18 -9.63 -7.61
N ILE A 16 9.13 -9.33 -8.39
CA ILE A 16 8.23 -8.17 -8.19
C ILE A 16 7.52 -8.25 -6.83
N ILE A 17 7.14 -9.44 -6.41
CA ILE A 17 6.48 -9.70 -5.13
C ILE A 17 7.44 -9.43 -3.93
N ARG A 18 8.76 -9.47 -4.13
CA ARG A 18 9.78 -9.18 -3.11
C ARG A 18 10.07 -7.70 -2.88
N SER A 19 9.67 -6.82 -3.79
CA SER A 19 9.92 -5.37 -3.64
C SER A 19 8.99 -4.68 -2.65
N ALA A 20 8.14 -5.42 -1.95
CA ALA A 20 7.23 -4.91 -0.94
C ALA A 20 7.89 -4.54 0.40
N ASP A 21 9.20 -4.73 0.58
CA ASP A 21 9.97 -4.25 1.74
C ASP A 21 10.25 -2.73 1.65
N ALA A 22 9.23 -1.96 1.24
CA ALA A 22 9.36 -0.53 0.95
C ALA A 22 9.70 0.35 2.18
N GLU A 23 9.67 -0.20 3.41
CA GLU A 23 10.06 0.54 4.61
C GLU A 23 11.46 0.22 5.13
N GLU A 24 12.11 -0.86 4.73
CA GLU A 24 13.50 -1.11 5.12
C GLU A 24 14.53 -0.41 4.24
N ILE A 25 14.13 0.31 3.20
CA ILE A 25 15.06 1.21 2.54
C ILE A 25 15.32 2.36 3.50
N ARG A 26 16.43 2.24 4.16
CA ARG A 26 16.98 3.17 5.12
C ARG A 26 16.91 4.58 4.53
N LEU A 27 16.00 5.41 5.05
CA LEU A 27 15.86 6.82 4.67
C LEU A 27 17.20 7.61 4.76
N GLY A 28 18.28 7.00 5.27
CA GLY A 28 19.62 7.54 5.34
C GLY A 28 20.60 7.06 4.26
N GLU A 29 20.21 6.16 3.37
CA GLU A 29 21.10 5.67 2.29
C GLU A 29 21.07 6.55 1.03
N TYR A 30 20.02 7.38 0.87
CA TYR A 30 19.84 8.24 -0.29
C TYR A 30 19.73 9.71 0.12
N ASP A 31 20.40 10.59 -0.64
CA ASP A 31 20.33 12.03 -0.43
C ASP A 31 18.95 12.60 -0.79
N ILE A 32 18.25 11.97 -1.71
CA ILE A 32 16.94 12.38 -2.21
C ILE A 32 16.01 11.17 -2.25
N VAL A 33 14.93 11.26 -1.49
CA VAL A 33 13.81 10.31 -1.58
C VAL A 33 12.69 10.97 -2.36
N ALA A 34 12.06 10.20 -3.25
CA ALA A 34 10.94 10.63 -4.06
C ALA A 34 9.92 9.50 -4.18
N ALA A 35 8.69 9.86 -4.53
CA ALA A 35 7.65 8.88 -4.78
C ALA A 35 6.71 9.33 -5.89
N GLY A 36 6.06 8.37 -6.53
CA GLY A 36 5.09 8.60 -7.57
C GLY A 36 4.27 7.36 -7.87
N ALA A 37 3.54 7.41 -8.97
CA ALA A 37 2.77 6.26 -9.42
C ALA A 37 2.82 6.13 -10.94
N ILE A 38 2.53 4.92 -11.44
CA ILE A 38 2.22 4.68 -12.84
C ILE A 38 0.70 4.57 -12.98
N PRO A 39 0.00 5.64 -13.38
CA PRO A 39 -1.41 5.57 -13.68
C PRO A 39 -1.62 4.64 -14.89
N TRP A 40 -2.58 3.74 -14.77
CA TRP A 40 -2.89 2.78 -15.82
C TRP A 40 -4.39 2.59 -15.99
N ARG A 41 -4.78 2.21 -17.21
CA ARG A 41 -6.17 1.88 -17.56
C ARG A 41 -6.23 0.82 -18.64
N VAL A 42 -7.39 0.20 -18.78
CA VAL A 42 -7.70 -0.62 -19.95
C VAL A 42 -8.71 0.15 -20.80
N LYS A 43 -8.35 0.47 -22.05
CA LYS A 43 -9.23 1.11 -23.01
C LYS A 43 -9.27 0.26 -24.28
N ASP A 44 -10.48 -0.08 -24.74
CA ASP A 44 -10.72 -0.93 -25.89
C ASP A 44 -9.95 -2.28 -25.81
N GLY A 45 -9.93 -2.87 -24.59
CA GLY A 45 -9.23 -4.13 -24.31
C GLY A 45 -7.70 -4.02 -24.27
N LYS A 46 -7.14 -2.81 -24.33
CA LYS A 46 -5.68 -2.59 -24.36
C LYS A 46 -5.20 -1.86 -23.12
N LEU A 47 -4.12 -2.36 -22.54
CA LEU A 47 -3.42 -1.69 -21.45
C LEU A 47 -2.80 -0.37 -21.95
N GLN A 48 -3.07 0.71 -21.22
CA GLN A 48 -2.44 2.02 -21.40
C GLN A 48 -1.85 2.48 -20.06
N VAL A 49 -0.73 3.18 -20.14
CA VAL A 49 -0.05 3.86 -19.03
C VAL A 49 0.09 5.35 -19.33
N LEU A 50 0.15 6.18 -18.31
CA LEU A 50 0.25 7.63 -18.44
C LEU A 50 1.68 8.09 -18.22
N LEU A 51 2.26 8.73 -19.21
CA LEU A 51 3.51 9.46 -19.13
C LEU A 51 3.25 10.95 -18.98
N ILE A 52 4.19 11.66 -18.37
CA ILE A 52 4.25 13.12 -18.34
C ILE A 52 5.51 13.64 -19.04
N HIS A 53 5.38 14.79 -19.71
CA HIS A 53 6.50 15.57 -20.20
C HIS A 53 6.82 16.70 -19.23
N ARG A 54 8.11 16.87 -18.91
CA ARG A 54 8.59 17.90 -17.99
C ARG A 54 9.40 18.95 -18.75
N PRO A 55 8.85 20.13 -19.01
CA PRO A 55 9.48 21.14 -19.89
C PRO A 55 10.84 21.60 -19.41
N LYS A 56 11.05 21.69 -18.07
CA LYS A 56 12.34 22.08 -17.47
C LYS A 56 13.49 21.15 -17.85
N TYR A 57 13.23 19.88 -18.10
CA TYR A 57 14.23 18.85 -18.39
C TYR A 57 14.14 18.36 -19.82
N ASP A 58 13.08 18.73 -20.55
CA ASP A 58 12.74 18.22 -21.88
C ASP A 58 12.74 16.68 -21.90
N ASP A 59 12.07 16.07 -20.91
CA ASP A 59 12.08 14.63 -20.68
C ASP A 59 10.69 14.05 -20.43
N TRP A 60 10.55 12.75 -20.72
CA TRP A 60 9.38 11.94 -20.42
C TRP A 60 9.62 11.04 -19.22
N SER A 61 8.72 11.06 -18.26
CA SER A 61 8.82 10.27 -17.04
C SER A 61 7.45 9.85 -16.49
N TRP A 62 7.47 9.11 -15.39
CA TRP A 62 6.29 8.88 -14.56
C TRP A 62 6.03 10.08 -13.66
N PRO A 63 4.74 10.38 -13.33
CA PRO A 63 4.41 11.38 -12.33
C PRO A 63 5.07 11.05 -10.98
N LYS A 64 5.89 11.95 -10.44
CA LYS A 64 6.64 11.76 -9.20
C LYS A 64 7.38 13.01 -8.75
N GLY A 65 7.57 13.13 -7.47
CA GLY A 65 8.40 14.19 -6.95
C GLY A 65 9.02 13.89 -5.59
N LYS A 66 9.62 14.86 -4.94
CA LYS A 66 10.40 14.71 -3.72
C LYS A 66 9.51 14.59 -2.50
N LEU A 67 9.96 13.77 -1.56
CA LEU A 67 9.35 13.65 -0.24
C LEU A 67 9.50 14.95 0.55
N ASP A 68 8.39 15.47 1.06
CA ASP A 68 8.38 16.63 1.94
C ASP A 68 8.59 16.24 3.40
N GLN A 69 9.03 17.18 4.22
CA GLN A 69 9.26 16.93 5.63
C GLN A 69 7.97 16.56 6.37
N GLY A 70 7.99 15.40 7.03
CA GLY A 70 6.84 14.89 7.79
C GLY A 70 5.77 14.18 6.95
N GLU A 71 6.01 14.03 5.66
CA GLU A 71 5.20 13.26 4.73
C GLU A 71 5.67 11.79 4.68
N SER A 72 4.77 10.86 4.55
CA SER A 72 5.12 9.48 4.21
C SER A 72 5.33 9.31 2.71
N ILE A 73 6.07 8.27 2.30
CA ILE A 73 6.33 7.99 0.89
C ILE A 73 5.02 7.81 0.10
N ALA A 74 4.01 7.18 0.69
CA ALA A 74 2.70 7.01 0.06
C ALA A 74 1.92 8.33 -0.07
N GLU A 75 1.98 9.22 0.95
CA GLU A 75 1.39 10.56 0.87
C GLU A 75 2.06 11.39 -0.23
N CYS A 76 3.39 11.32 -0.35
CA CYS A 76 4.16 11.96 -1.42
C CYS A 76 3.66 11.52 -2.81
N ALA A 77 3.51 10.22 -3.05
CA ALA A 77 3.02 9.73 -4.34
C ALA A 77 1.64 10.29 -4.70
N LEU A 78 0.72 10.39 -3.72
CA LEU A 78 -0.61 10.98 -3.95
C LEU A 78 -0.54 12.47 -4.26
N ARG A 79 0.28 13.22 -3.51
CA ARG A 79 0.43 14.66 -3.67
C ARG A 79 1.02 15.00 -5.03
N GLU A 80 2.14 14.39 -5.39
CA GLU A 80 2.85 14.66 -6.63
C GLU A 80 2.00 14.34 -7.87
N VAL A 81 1.33 13.19 -7.90
CA VAL A 81 0.43 12.85 -9.01
C VAL A 81 -0.72 13.85 -9.13
N ARG A 82 -1.24 14.35 -7.99
CA ARG A 82 -2.29 15.38 -8.02
C ARG A 82 -1.77 16.75 -8.45
N GLU A 83 -0.57 17.14 -8.04
CA GLU A 83 0.06 18.42 -8.37
C GLU A 83 0.44 18.48 -9.85
N GLU A 84 1.14 17.46 -10.37
CA GLU A 84 1.61 17.44 -11.74
C GLU A 84 0.50 17.27 -12.78
N ILE A 85 -0.55 16.49 -12.50
CA ILE A 85 -1.57 16.10 -13.51
C ILE A 85 -3.04 16.20 -13.05
N GLY A 86 -3.32 16.82 -11.90
CA GLY A 86 -4.68 16.98 -11.37
C GLY A 86 -5.35 15.67 -10.91
N LEU A 87 -4.68 14.53 -11.01
CA LEU A 87 -5.28 13.21 -10.82
C LEU A 87 -5.30 12.76 -9.36
N ARG A 88 -6.47 12.43 -8.84
CA ARG A 88 -6.62 11.77 -7.53
C ARG A 88 -6.59 10.27 -7.71
N ILE A 89 -5.50 9.65 -7.27
CA ILE A 89 -5.27 8.21 -7.39
C ILE A 89 -5.58 7.44 -6.11
N THR A 90 -5.66 6.12 -6.24
CA THR A 90 -5.57 5.14 -5.16
C THR A 90 -4.42 4.19 -5.50
N LEU A 91 -3.54 3.92 -4.55
CA LEU A 91 -2.40 3.05 -4.77
C LEU A 91 -2.84 1.59 -4.86
N GLY A 92 -2.33 0.90 -5.86
CA GLY A 92 -2.46 -0.55 -6.06
C GLY A 92 -1.22 -1.29 -5.56
N ILE A 93 -0.72 -2.24 -6.35
CA ILE A 93 0.51 -2.98 -6.02
C ILE A 93 1.73 -2.06 -6.05
N PRO A 94 2.70 -2.25 -5.13
CA PRO A 94 4.00 -1.60 -5.23
C PRO A 94 4.76 -2.13 -6.46
N LEU A 95 5.55 -1.26 -7.07
CA LEU A 95 6.41 -1.56 -8.20
C LEU A 95 7.87 -1.38 -7.78
N SER A 96 8.82 -1.85 -8.57
CA SER A 96 10.24 -1.66 -8.28
C SER A 96 10.59 -0.19 -8.09
N ALA A 97 11.30 0.10 -7.02
CA ALA A 97 11.92 1.40 -6.84
C ALA A 97 13.09 1.57 -7.80
N THR A 98 13.32 2.81 -8.24
CA THR A 98 14.46 3.14 -9.10
C THR A 98 15.46 3.99 -8.35
N ALA A 99 16.75 3.68 -8.50
CA ALA A 99 17.82 4.47 -7.89
C ALA A 99 18.80 4.94 -8.96
N TYR A 100 19.19 6.21 -8.88
CA TYR A 100 20.12 6.83 -9.82
C TYR A 100 20.81 8.07 -9.22
N SER A 101 21.90 8.50 -9.85
CA SER A 101 22.63 9.70 -9.44
C SER A 101 22.07 10.95 -10.10
N VAL A 102 21.95 12.03 -9.31
CA VAL A 102 21.60 13.37 -9.76
C VAL A 102 22.72 14.33 -9.33
N GLY A 103 23.63 14.60 -10.22
CA GLY A 103 24.89 15.27 -9.89
C GLY A 103 25.72 14.41 -8.93
N GLN A 104 26.07 14.94 -7.77
CA GLN A 104 26.80 14.21 -6.70
C GLN A 104 25.87 13.53 -5.69
N LYS A 105 24.55 13.61 -5.87
CA LYS A 105 23.57 13.08 -4.94
C LYS A 105 22.95 11.79 -5.47
N THR A 106 22.66 10.87 -4.58
CA THR A 106 21.88 9.65 -4.86
C THR A 106 20.39 9.93 -4.67
N LYS A 107 19.57 9.46 -5.62
CA LYS A 107 18.11 9.58 -5.56
C LYS A 107 17.48 8.21 -5.66
N VAL A 108 16.49 7.93 -4.81
CA VAL A 108 15.57 6.79 -4.94
C VAL A 108 14.16 7.29 -5.21
N VAL A 109 13.43 6.58 -6.07
CA VAL A 109 12.02 6.86 -6.37
C VAL A 109 11.20 5.59 -6.18
N TYR A 110 10.16 5.67 -5.34
CA TYR A 110 9.20 4.61 -5.08
C TYR A 110 8.00 4.75 -5.99
N TYR A 111 7.50 3.64 -6.52
CA TYR A 111 6.38 3.63 -7.44
C TYR A 111 5.30 2.63 -7.05
N TRP A 112 4.06 2.99 -7.32
CA TRP A 112 2.89 2.11 -7.27
C TRP A 112 2.15 2.12 -8.60
N ALA A 113 1.47 1.02 -8.91
CA ALA A 113 0.47 1.02 -9.95
C ALA A 113 -0.78 1.76 -9.44
N ALA A 114 -1.37 2.62 -10.27
CA ALA A 114 -2.59 3.36 -9.91
C ALA A 114 -3.65 3.20 -11.01
N LYS A 115 -4.69 2.40 -10.73
CA LYS A 115 -5.79 2.18 -11.69
C LYS A 115 -6.62 3.46 -11.85
N THR A 116 -6.95 3.78 -13.09
CA THR A 116 -7.85 4.89 -13.44
C THR A 116 -8.97 4.44 -14.37
N ASP A 117 -10.06 5.20 -14.42
CA ASP A 117 -11.12 4.97 -15.38
C ASP A 117 -10.73 5.40 -16.79
N ALA A 118 -11.36 4.80 -17.80
CA ALA A 118 -11.08 5.09 -19.20
C ALA A 118 -11.39 6.55 -19.60
N GLN A 119 -12.33 7.19 -18.90
CA GLN A 119 -12.77 8.58 -19.13
C GLN A 119 -12.08 9.58 -18.20
N THR A 120 -11.12 9.18 -17.38
CA THR A 120 -10.43 10.10 -16.47
C THR A 120 -9.79 11.24 -17.24
N VAL A 121 -10.15 12.47 -16.88
CA VAL A 121 -9.57 13.70 -17.42
C VAL A 121 -8.24 13.94 -16.70
N ILE A 122 -7.24 14.35 -17.46
CA ILE A 122 -5.91 14.70 -16.98
C ILE A 122 -5.71 16.20 -17.21
N GLU A 123 -5.23 16.88 -16.20
CA GLU A 123 -5.00 18.33 -16.22
C GLU A 123 -3.54 18.63 -15.83
N PRO A 124 -2.59 18.64 -16.78
CA PRO A 124 -1.22 19.06 -16.53
C PRO A 124 -1.20 20.45 -15.88
N ASP A 125 -0.29 20.66 -14.92
CA ASP A 125 -0.19 21.92 -14.17
C ASP A 125 0.41 23.06 -15.01
N GLY A 126 1.01 22.74 -16.16
CA GLY A 126 1.63 23.69 -17.09
C GLY A 126 3.00 24.22 -16.64
N ALA A 127 3.44 23.91 -15.45
CA ALA A 127 4.70 24.38 -14.87
C ALA A 127 5.73 23.25 -14.74
N GLU A 128 5.41 22.21 -14.00
CA GLU A 128 6.25 21.03 -13.83
C GLU A 128 5.94 19.96 -14.88
N CYS A 129 4.71 19.92 -15.37
CA CYS A 129 4.21 19.04 -16.41
C CYS A 129 3.41 19.85 -17.44
N ASP A 130 3.83 19.90 -18.70
CA ASP A 130 3.14 20.61 -19.79
C ASP A 130 2.35 19.66 -20.70
N GLU A 131 2.68 18.38 -20.73
CA GLU A 131 1.96 17.36 -21.50
C GLU A 131 1.83 16.04 -20.71
N ALA A 132 0.66 15.41 -20.80
CA ALA A 132 0.38 14.10 -20.26
C ALA A 132 -0.20 13.18 -21.34
N LEU A 133 0.39 12.01 -21.53
CA LEU A 133 0.10 11.13 -22.66
C LEU A 133 -0.29 9.72 -22.20
N TRP A 134 -1.52 9.30 -22.50
CA TRP A 134 -1.91 7.90 -22.45
C TRP A 134 -1.33 7.12 -23.63
N THR A 135 -0.54 6.10 -23.37
CA THR A 135 0.11 5.33 -24.41
C THR A 135 0.24 3.84 -24.08
N SER A 136 0.58 3.02 -25.07
CA SER A 136 0.87 1.61 -24.80
C SER A 136 2.18 1.44 -24.04
N PRO A 137 2.33 0.39 -23.22
CA PRO A 137 3.60 0.12 -22.51
C PRO A 137 4.82 0.07 -23.43
N LYS A 138 4.66 -0.54 -24.60
CA LYS A 138 5.74 -0.62 -25.62
C LYS A 138 6.19 0.76 -26.12
N LYS A 139 5.26 1.70 -26.29
CA LYS A 139 5.59 3.07 -26.70
C LYS A 139 6.16 3.84 -25.53
N ALA A 140 5.59 3.70 -24.33
CA ALA A 140 6.11 4.30 -23.11
C ALA A 140 7.58 3.94 -22.86
N ALA A 141 7.94 2.66 -22.98
CA ALA A 141 9.32 2.18 -22.81
C ALA A 141 10.34 2.85 -23.75
N LYS A 142 9.90 3.30 -24.94
CA LYS A 142 10.75 4.01 -25.89
C LYS A 142 10.83 5.52 -25.62
N MET A 143 9.83 6.07 -24.95
CA MET A 143 9.72 7.51 -24.66
C MET A 143 10.41 7.87 -23.35
N LEU A 144 10.42 6.96 -22.39
CA LEU A 144 11.06 7.19 -21.08
C LEU A 144 12.51 7.64 -21.24
N SER A 145 12.84 8.80 -20.71
CA SER A 145 14.16 9.41 -20.83
C SER A 145 15.19 8.81 -19.86
N ILE A 146 14.73 8.24 -18.74
CA ILE A 146 15.58 7.57 -17.74
C ILE A 146 15.41 6.06 -17.89
N ALA A 147 16.50 5.37 -18.23
CA ALA A 147 16.46 3.93 -18.50
C ALA A 147 15.93 3.09 -17.33
N THR A 148 16.24 3.46 -16.09
CA THR A 148 15.77 2.76 -14.89
C THR A 148 14.26 2.84 -14.70
N ASP A 149 13.57 3.85 -15.26
CA ASP A 149 12.11 3.98 -15.19
C ASP A 149 11.37 2.91 -16.00
N ASN A 150 12.10 2.11 -16.82
CA ASN A 150 11.55 0.92 -17.47
C ASN A 150 11.32 -0.26 -16.51
N GLN A 151 12.00 -0.29 -15.35
CA GLN A 151 11.84 -1.39 -14.41
C GLN A 151 10.42 -1.44 -13.82
N PRO A 152 9.89 -0.36 -13.20
CA PRO A 152 8.51 -0.36 -12.69
C PRO A 152 7.46 -0.54 -13.82
N LEU A 153 7.74 -0.12 -15.04
CA LEU A 153 6.87 -0.43 -16.20
C LEU A 153 6.84 -1.92 -16.48
N SER A 154 7.98 -2.59 -16.47
CA SER A 154 8.07 -4.04 -16.69
C SER A 154 7.28 -4.81 -15.65
N ASP A 155 7.38 -4.40 -14.36
CA ASP A 155 6.63 -4.98 -13.27
C ASP A 155 5.12 -4.85 -13.48
N LEU A 156 4.66 -3.66 -13.87
CA LEU A 156 3.26 -3.39 -14.15
C LEU A 156 2.74 -4.25 -15.31
N VAL A 157 3.52 -4.38 -16.38
CA VAL A 157 3.15 -5.21 -17.54
C VAL A 157 3.07 -6.67 -17.17
N LEU A 158 4.05 -7.19 -16.43
CA LEU A 158 4.04 -8.58 -15.94
C LEU A 158 2.84 -8.86 -15.04
N ALA A 159 2.50 -7.93 -14.13
CA ALA A 159 1.32 -8.05 -13.27
C ALA A 159 0.02 -8.04 -14.08
N TYR A 160 -0.06 -7.23 -15.14
CA TYR A 160 -1.20 -7.19 -16.04
C TYR A 160 -1.35 -8.52 -16.82
N GLU A 161 -0.28 -9.02 -17.40
CA GLU A 161 -0.26 -10.28 -18.15
C GLU A 161 -0.58 -11.49 -17.26
N ALA A 162 -0.17 -11.45 -15.99
CA ALA A 162 -0.51 -12.45 -14.98
C ALA A 162 -1.96 -12.31 -14.44
N GLY A 163 -2.69 -11.25 -14.80
CA GLY A 163 -4.05 -10.98 -14.31
C GLY A 163 -4.12 -10.55 -12.84
N VAL A 164 -3.01 -10.03 -12.28
CA VAL A 164 -2.89 -9.66 -10.87
C VAL A 164 -2.69 -8.15 -10.63
N LEU A 165 -2.83 -7.33 -11.67
CA LEU A 165 -2.66 -5.88 -11.58
C LEU A 165 -3.89 -5.17 -10.96
N ASP A 166 -5.10 -5.70 -11.19
CA ASP A 166 -6.34 -5.15 -10.67
C ASP A 166 -6.64 -5.76 -9.29
N THR A 167 -6.35 -5.02 -8.24
CA THR A 167 -6.39 -5.48 -6.84
C THR A 167 -7.30 -4.64 -5.96
N HIS A 168 -7.69 -5.22 -4.83
CA HIS A 168 -8.34 -4.51 -3.72
C HIS A 168 -7.45 -4.54 -2.48
N PRO A 169 -7.19 -3.40 -1.82
CA PRO A 169 -6.38 -3.35 -0.61
C PRO A 169 -7.15 -3.89 0.61
N VAL A 170 -6.51 -4.75 1.38
CA VAL A 170 -6.94 -5.17 2.71
C VAL A 170 -5.87 -4.70 3.70
N LEU A 171 -6.23 -3.72 4.52
CA LEU A 171 -5.32 -3.09 5.45
C LEU A 171 -5.53 -3.64 6.86
N ILE A 172 -4.45 -4.08 7.49
CA ILE A 172 -4.46 -4.60 8.85
C ILE A 172 -3.75 -3.60 9.75
N VAL A 173 -4.47 -3.00 10.67
CA VAL A 173 -3.92 -2.00 11.61
C VAL A 173 -3.83 -2.59 13.00
N ARG A 174 -2.64 -2.62 13.59
CA ARG A 174 -2.51 -2.77 15.03
C ARG A 174 -2.93 -1.47 15.71
N HIS A 175 -3.82 -1.53 16.73
CA HIS A 175 -4.22 -0.32 17.45
C HIS A 175 -3.01 0.49 17.92
N ALA A 176 -3.13 1.82 17.90
CA ALA A 176 -2.13 2.76 18.35
C ALA A 176 -1.85 2.65 19.86
N LYS A 177 -0.79 3.29 20.34
CA LYS A 177 -0.32 3.23 21.73
C LYS A 177 -1.43 3.56 22.75
N ALA A 178 -1.83 2.58 23.53
CA ALA A 178 -2.83 2.74 24.58
C ALA A 178 -2.20 3.21 25.91
N LYS A 179 -3.00 3.74 26.82
CA LYS A 179 -2.55 4.01 28.20
C LYS A 179 -1.93 2.75 28.82
N PRO A 180 -0.86 2.88 29.63
CA PRO A 180 -0.25 1.73 30.32
C PRO A 180 -1.30 1.00 31.19
N ARG A 181 -1.23 -0.35 31.22
CA ARG A 181 -2.16 -1.17 32.03
C ARG A 181 -2.10 -0.84 33.51
N GLY A 182 -0.91 -0.60 34.05
CA GLY A 182 -0.74 -0.23 35.48
C GLY A 182 -1.44 1.09 35.88
N ASN A 183 -1.74 1.95 34.92
CA ASN A 183 -2.41 3.23 35.14
C ASN A 183 -3.91 3.18 34.77
N TRP A 184 -4.48 1.98 34.61
CA TRP A 184 -5.86 1.79 34.21
C TRP A 184 -6.61 0.86 35.17
N THR A 185 -7.65 1.37 35.83
CA THR A 185 -8.40 0.66 36.87
C THR A 185 -9.80 0.20 36.45
N ARG A 186 -10.22 0.52 35.20
CA ARG A 186 -11.51 0.11 34.64
C ARG A 186 -11.36 -1.15 33.80
N ALA A 187 -12.46 -1.58 33.16
CA ALA A 187 -12.45 -2.73 32.26
C ALA A 187 -11.40 -2.54 31.15
N GLU A 188 -10.65 -3.61 30.83
CA GLU A 188 -9.57 -3.59 29.83
C GLU A 188 -10.06 -3.17 28.42
N GLY A 189 -11.33 -3.49 28.09
CA GLY A 189 -11.97 -3.08 26.85
C GLY A 189 -12.14 -1.56 26.71
N ASP A 190 -12.26 -0.84 27.83
CA ASP A 190 -12.46 0.62 27.87
C ASP A 190 -11.14 1.40 27.92
N ARG A 191 -9.99 0.72 27.97
CA ARG A 191 -8.66 1.33 28.03
C ARG A 191 -8.38 2.12 26.76
N PRO A 192 -8.26 3.49 26.86
CA PRO A 192 -8.15 4.37 25.70
C PRO A 192 -6.71 4.50 25.21
N LEU A 193 -6.54 5.19 24.10
CA LEU A 193 -5.24 5.62 23.59
C LEU A 193 -4.54 6.60 24.56
N ALA A 194 -3.22 6.51 24.64
CA ALA A 194 -2.36 7.52 25.21
C ALA A 194 -2.29 8.78 24.32
N ALA A 195 -1.64 9.85 24.78
CA ALA A 195 -1.45 11.06 23.97
C ALA A 195 -0.71 10.77 22.66
N THR A 196 0.42 10.04 22.72
CA THR A 196 1.14 9.55 21.53
C THR A 196 0.22 8.71 20.64
N GLY A 197 -0.55 7.78 21.23
CA GLY A 197 -1.46 6.95 20.43
C GLY A 197 -2.52 7.74 19.68
N ARG A 198 -2.96 8.89 20.18
CA ARG A 198 -3.86 9.79 19.44
C ARG A 198 -3.16 10.42 18.23
N ARG A 199 -1.87 10.81 18.35
CA ARG A 199 -1.06 11.29 17.23
C ARG A 199 -0.85 10.18 16.18
N GLN A 200 -0.52 8.97 16.65
CA GLN A 200 -0.44 7.79 15.79
C GLN A 200 -1.75 7.53 15.02
N ALA A 201 -2.91 7.63 15.68
CA ALA A 201 -4.21 7.46 15.03
C ALA A 201 -4.47 8.50 13.92
N GLN A 202 -4.00 9.73 14.06
CA GLN A 202 -4.07 10.73 13.00
C GLN A 202 -3.13 10.39 11.83
N ALA A 203 -1.91 9.93 12.12
CA ALA A 203 -0.98 9.49 11.07
C ALA A 203 -1.52 8.26 10.32
N VAL A 204 -2.08 7.28 11.03
CA VAL A 204 -2.81 6.15 10.41
C VAL A 204 -3.93 6.65 9.51
N SER A 205 -4.72 7.60 9.95
CA SER A 205 -5.82 8.17 9.15
C SER A 205 -5.31 8.78 7.84
N ARG A 206 -4.22 9.53 7.86
CA ARG A 206 -3.62 10.10 6.64
C ARG A 206 -3.07 9.00 5.72
N MET A 207 -2.35 8.02 6.29
CA MET A 207 -1.81 6.89 5.52
C MET A 207 -2.90 6.10 4.80
N LEU A 208 -4.06 5.90 5.43
CA LEU A 208 -5.19 5.18 4.82
C LEU A 208 -5.75 5.88 3.58
N GLU A 209 -5.53 7.20 3.40
CA GLU A 209 -5.94 7.94 2.20
C GLU A 209 -5.27 7.39 0.94
N ALA A 210 -4.09 6.80 1.05
CA ALA A 210 -3.37 6.27 -0.10
C ALA A 210 -4.07 5.06 -0.73
N TRP A 211 -4.74 4.24 0.08
CA TRP A 211 -5.47 3.04 -0.38
C TRP A 211 -6.98 3.14 -0.26
N LYS A 212 -7.51 4.18 0.35
CA LYS A 212 -8.95 4.50 0.51
C LYS A 212 -9.84 3.29 0.81
N PRO A 213 -9.64 2.59 1.95
CA PRO A 213 -10.49 1.48 2.32
C PRO A 213 -11.93 1.94 2.57
N MET A 214 -12.88 1.41 1.80
CA MET A 214 -14.30 1.79 1.84
C MET A 214 -15.09 1.08 2.93
N HIS A 215 -14.48 0.11 3.61
CA HIS A 215 -15.11 -0.65 4.69
C HIS A 215 -14.20 -0.68 5.90
N VAL A 216 -14.78 -0.43 7.07
CA VAL A 216 -14.06 -0.40 8.34
C VAL A 216 -14.56 -1.51 9.27
N ALA A 217 -13.67 -2.42 9.65
CA ALA A 217 -13.90 -3.45 10.65
C ALA A 217 -12.95 -3.24 11.83
N SER A 218 -13.41 -3.42 13.06
CA SER A 218 -12.59 -3.21 14.24
C SER A 218 -12.99 -4.11 15.39
N SER A 219 -12.02 -4.44 16.24
CA SER A 219 -12.31 -4.84 17.62
C SER A 219 -13.15 -3.75 18.30
N PRO A 220 -14.16 -4.12 19.13
CA PRO A 220 -14.96 -3.15 19.88
C PRO A 220 -14.19 -2.44 21.00
N TRP A 221 -12.99 -2.87 21.33
CA TRP A 221 -12.22 -2.27 22.41
C TRP A 221 -11.80 -0.83 22.07
N MET A 222 -11.90 0.05 23.06
CA MET A 222 -11.79 1.50 22.91
C MET A 222 -10.54 1.92 22.13
N ARG A 223 -9.37 1.33 22.38
CA ARG A 223 -8.12 1.65 21.70
C ARG A 223 -8.13 1.37 20.20
N CYS A 224 -8.81 0.28 19.77
CA CYS A 224 -8.97 0.01 18.34
C CYS A 224 -9.98 0.97 17.70
N VAL A 225 -11.09 1.21 18.37
CA VAL A 225 -12.10 2.17 17.91
C VAL A 225 -11.47 3.56 17.74
N GLN A 226 -10.75 4.05 18.77
CA GLN A 226 -10.08 5.36 18.71
C GLN A 226 -8.98 5.44 17.65
N THR A 227 -8.31 4.32 17.32
CA THR A 227 -7.29 4.31 16.26
C THR A 227 -7.89 4.54 14.89
N ILE A 228 -9.07 3.97 14.61
CA ILE A 228 -9.65 4.00 13.26
C ILE A 228 -10.73 5.06 13.08
N THR A 229 -11.25 5.62 14.17
CA THR A 229 -12.31 6.64 14.11
C THR A 229 -11.95 7.89 13.31
N PRO A 230 -10.71 8.45 13.36
CA PRO A 230 -10.38 9.62 12.55
C PRO A 230 -10.64 9.39 11.07
N TYR A 231 -10.19 8.27 10.51
CA TYR A 231 -10.43 7.92 9.11
C TYR A 231 -11.92 7.65 8.82
N ALA A 232 -12.57 6.83 9.67
CA ALA A 232 -13.98 6.50 9.49
C ALA A 232 -14.89 7.73 9.53
N ALA A 233 -14.60 8.70 10.42
CA ALA A 233 -15.33 9.95 10.52
C ALA A 233 -15.12 10.86 9.31
N LEU A 234 -13.88 10.99 8.81
CA LEU A 234 -13.54 11.80 7.65
C LEU A 234 -14.32 11.36 6.39
N HIS A 235 -14.54 10.05 6.24
CA HIS A 235 -15.22 9.46 5.09
C HIS A 235 -16.67 9.06 5.36
N ALA A 236 -17.24 9.41 6.51
CA ALA A 236 -18.59 9.02 6.94
C ALA A 236 -18.83 7.49 6.86
N LEU A 237 -17.79 6.67 7.12
CA LEU A 237 -17.85 5.22 7.03
C LEU A 237 -18.38 4.61 8.32
N LYS A 238 -19.22 3.60 8.15
CA LYS A 238 -19.76 2.84 9.28
C LYS A 238 -18.73 1.85 9.83
N LEU A 239 -18.36 1.98 11.10
CA LEU A 239 -17.47 1.06 11.79
C LEU A 239 -18.21 -0.24 12.14
N LYS A 240 -17.76 -1.36 11.59
CA LYS A 240 -18.26 -2.70 11.90
C LYS A 240 -17.50 -3.29 13.08
N SER A 241 -18.18 -3.41 14.23
CA SER A 241 -17.63 -4.04 15.44
C SER A 241 -17.59 -5.58 15.30
N ILE A 242 -16.43 -6.19 15.60
CA ILE A 242 -16.22 -7.64 15.54
C ILE A 242 -15.62 -8.13 16.86
N LYS A 243 -16.46 -8.72 17.72
CA LYS A 243 -16.06 -9.19 19.06
C LYS A 243 -14.94 -10.26 19.01
N ALA A 244 -14.87 -11.06 17.96
CA ALA A 244 -13.84 -12.08 17.79
C ALA A 244 -12.42 -11.51 17.61
N LEU A 245 -12.29 -10.22 17.26
CA LEU A 245 -11.01 -9.53 17.10
C LEU A 245 -10.48 -8.90 18.41
N THR A 246 -11.12 -9.14 19.58
CA THR A 246 -10.58 -8.70 20.87
C THR A 246 -9.48 -9.63 21.36
N GLU A 247 -8.54 -9.14 22.16
CA GLU A 247 -7.50 -9.97 22.80
C GLU A 247 -8.12 -11.13 23.56
N HIS A 248 -9.11 -10.83 24.41
CA HIS A 248 -9.79 -11.83 25.21
C HIS A 248 -10.47 -12.93 24.37
N ALA A 249 -11.16 -12.54 23.29
CA ALA A 249 -11.84 -13.52 22.43
C ALA A 249 -10.84 -14.39 21.67
N ALA A 250 -9.75 -13.81 21.18
CA ALA A 250 -8.70 -14.52 20.44
C ALA A 250 -7.96 -15.52 21.36
N THR A 251 -7.61 -15.12 22.58
CA THR A 251 -6.98 -16.04 23.55
C THR A 251 -7.91 -17.17 23.95
N ARG A 252 -9.20 -16.88 24.18
CA ARG A 252 -10.19 -17.87 24.63
C ARG A 252 -10.64 -18.83 23.53
N ASN A 253 -10.72 -18.37 22.30
CA ASN A 253 -11.16 -19.15 21.14
C ASN A 253 -10.42 -18.72 19.88
N PRO A 254 -9.18 -19.19 19.66
CA PRO A 254 -8.34 -18.87 18.50
C PRO A 254 -9.02 -19.16 17.16
N GLU A 255 -9.70 -20.30 17.05
CA GLU A 255 -10.41 -20.71 15.85
C GLU A 255 -11.51 -19.72 15.44
N ARG A 256 -12.23 -19.15 16.41
CA ARG A 256 -13.25 -18.14 16.13
C ARG A 256 -12.64 -16.84 15.62
N ALA A 257 -11.47 -16.46 16.15
CA ALA A 257 -10.73 -15.30 15.67
C ALA A 257 -10.25 -15.51 14.23
N ARG A 258 -9.62 -16.65 13.92
CA ARG A 258 -9.17 -17.03 12.58
C ARG A 258 -10.32 -17.03 11.58
N LYS A 259 -11.42 -17.70 11.90
CA LYS A 259 -12.64 -17.72 11.04
C LYS A 259 -13.22 -16.32 10.81
N ALA A 260 -13.15 -15.42 11.81
CA ALA A 260 -13.61 -14.05 11.64
C ALA A 260 -12.72 -13.25 10.68
N VAL A 261 -11.40 -13.43 10.77
CA VAL A 261 -10.43 -12.84 9.84
C VAL A 261 -10.67 -13.38 8.44
N GLN A 262 -10.71 -14.71 8.26
CA GLN A 262 -10.96 -15.35 6.96
C GLN A 262 -12.23 -14.80 6.29
N LYS A 263 -13.34 -14.69 7.03
CA LYS A 263 -14.59 -14.11 6.51
C LYS A 263 -14.48 -12.65 6.06
N LEU A 264 -13.52 -11.90 6.58
CA LEU A 264 -13.25 -10.53 6.10
C LEU A 264 -12.49 -10.58 4.78
N PHE A 265 -11.48 -11.43 4.66
CA PHE A 265 -10.71 -11.62 3.43
C PHE A 265 -11.59 -12.17 2.29
N ASP A 266 -12.52 -13.08 2.58
CA ASP A 266 -13.41 -13.66 1.59
C ASP A 266 -14.39 -12.66 0.94
N LYS A 267 -14.47 -11.43 1.45
CA LYS A 267 -15.40 -10.41 0.92
C LYS A 267 -14.92 -9.68 -0.31
N TYR A 268 -13.67 -9.87 -0.72
CA TYR A 268 -13.09 -9.24 -1.91
C TYR A 268 -13.44 -7.75 -2.06
N ARG A 269 -13.02 -6.96 -1.11
CA ARG A 269 -13.32 -5.52 -1.11
C ARG A 269 -12.24 -4.72 -0.43
N SER A 270 -12.10 -3.48 -0.84
CA SER A 270 -11.24 -2.51 -0.14
C SER A 270 -11.73 -2.33 1.31
N GLN A 271 -10.91 -2.70 2.30
CA GLN A 271 -11.27 -2.65 3.70
C GLN A 271 -10.07 -2.46 4.63
N VAL A 272 -10.33 -1.89 5.81
CA VAL A 272 -9.37 -1.82 6.91
C VAL A 272 -9.89 -2.61 8.12
N ILE A 273 -8.98 -3.34 8.77
CA ILE A 273 -9.24 -4.18 9.94
C ILE A 273 -8.35 -3.71 11.08
N CYS A 274 -8.92 -3.11 12.11
CA CYS A 274 -8.16 -2.68 13.29
C CYS A 274 -8.28 -3.71 14.42
N THR A 275 -7.13 -4.17 14.92
CA THR A 275 -7.07 -5.26 15.90
C THR A 275 -5.90 -5.10 16.89
N HIS A 276 -5.56 -6.17 17.60
CA HIS A 276 -4.61 -6.22 18.70
C HIS A 276 -3.47 -7.18 18.40
N ARG A 277 -2.32 -6.96 19.06
CA ARG A 277 -1.14 -7.84 18.96
C ARG A 277 -1.46 -9.34 19.09
N PRO A 278 -2.23 -9.83 20.10
CA PRO A 278 -2.54 -11.26 20.19
C PRO A 278 -3.45 -11.83 19.08
N VAL A 279 -4.01 -10.98 18.24
CA VAL A 279 -4.83 -11.40 17.07
C VAL A 279 -3.99 -11.46 15.79
N LEU A 280 -2.85 -10.76 15.74
CA LEU A 280 -2.00 -10.69 14.54
C LEU A 280 -1.55 -12.07 14.04
N PRO A 281 -1.16 -13.06 14.87
CA PRO A 281 -0.82 -14.40 14.38
C PRO A 281 -1.89 -15.03 13.49
N PHE A 282 -3.17 -14.87 13.84
CA PHE A 282 -4.29 -15.41 13.03
C PHE A 282 -4.50 -14.63 11.75
N VAL A 283 -4.21 -13.32 11.76
CA VAL A 283 -4.23 -12.50 10.54
C VAL A 283 -3.12 -12.93 9.60
N LEU A 284 -1.89 -13.07 10.12
CA LEU A 284 -0.71 -13.48 9.35
C LEU A 284 -0.88 -14.89 8.78
N GLU A 285 -1.46 -15.81 9.56
CA GLU A 285 -1.81 -17.17 9.07
C GLU A 285 -2.77 -17.11 7.87
N VAL A 286 -3.82 -16.28 7.95
CA VAL A 286 -4.76 -16.10 6.83
C VAL A 286 -4.09 -15.45 5.61
N LEU A 287 -3.22 -14.46 5.81
CA LEU A 287 -2.42 -13.87 4.74
C LEU A 287 -1.53 -14.92 4.09
N ALA A 288 -0.78 -15.68 4.88
CA ALA A 288 0.12 -16.74 4.39
C ALA A 288 -0.62 -17.80 3.57
N GLN A 289 -1.77 -18.29 4.05
CA GLN A 289 -2.58 -19.29 3.35
C GLN A 289 -3.15 -18.80 2.01
N ASN A 290 -3.22 -17.49 1.80
CA ASN A 290 -3.70 -16.87 0.57
C ASN A 290 -2.57 -16.26 -0.29
N SER A 291 -1.31 -16.47 0.08
CA SER A 291 -0.12 -15.98 -0.60
C SER A 291 0.68 -17.11 -1.26
N THR A 292 1.68 -16.76 -2.08
CA THR A 292 2.72 -17.70 -2.48
C THR A 292 3.62 -18.05 -1.28
N ASP A 293 4.36 -19.15 -1.35
CA ASP A 293 5.31 -19.54 -0.30
C ASP A 293 6.39 -18.47 -0.06
N GLU A 294 6.85 -17.82 -1.13
CA GLU A 294 7.84 -16.75 -1.06
C GLU A 294 7.29 -15.52 -0.34
N LEU A 295 6.08 -15.12 -0.69
CA LEU A 295 5.41 -13.97 -0.07
C LEU A 295 5.06 -14.27 1.40
N ALA A 296 4.61 -15.49 1.69
CA ALA A 296 4.29 -15.92 3.05
C ALA A 296 5.53 -15.89 3.99
N LYS A 297 6.72 -16.23 3.48
CA LYS A 297 7.99 -16.17 4.24
C LYS A 297 8.44 -14.75 4.57
N ALA A 298 7.98 -13.75 3.82
CA ALA A 298 8.31 -12.34 4.07
C ALA A 298 7.37 -11.69 5.11
N LEU A 299 6.29 -12.37 5.52
CA LEU A 299 5.42 -11.88 6.59
C LEU A 299 6.16 -11.86 7.95
N PRO A 300 5.84 -10.91 8.85
CA PRO A 300 6.41 -10.87 10.19
C PRO A 300 6.16 -12.19 10.94
N ASP A 301 7.21 -12.83 11.43
CA ASP A 301 7.16 -14.12 12.15
C ASP A 301 7.45 -13.98 13.65
N GLN A 302 7.97 -12.82 14.08
CA GLN A 302 8.35 -12.56 15.47
C GLN A 302 7.43 -11.55 16.15
N ASP A 303 7.03 -11.87 17.40
CA ASP A 303 6.32 -10.94 18.25
C ASP A 303 7.20 -9.68 18.55
N PRO A 304 6.71 -8.47 18.38
CA PRO A 304 5.30 -8.05 18.35
C PRO A 304 4.59 -8.02 16.98
N TYR A 305 5.15 -8.57 15.92
CA TYR A 305 4.65 -8.60 14.53
C TYR A 305 4.48 -7.23 13.88
N LEU A 306 3.87 -6.30 14.53
CA LEU A 306 3.69 -4.89 14.16
C LEU A 306 3.83 -4.02 15.39
N GLU A 307 4.43 -2.84 15.25
CA GLU A 307 4.43 -1.81 16.30
C GLU A 307 3.04 -1.17 16.47
N PRO A 308 2.72 -0.56 17.65
CA PRO A 308 1.45 0.15 17.83
C PRO A 308 1.26 1.28 16.80
N GLY A 309 0.17 1.22 16.03
CA GLY A 309 -0.11 2.17 14.95
C GLY A 309 0.49 1.80 13.60
N SER A 310 1.26 0.70 13.53
CA SER A 310 1.72 0.15 12.25
C SER A 310 0.64 -0.65 11.56
N LEU A 311 0.79 -0.84 10.26
CA LEU A 311 -0.18 -1.54 9.43
C LEU A 311 0.48 -2.37 8.33
N ILE A 312 -0.21 -3.44 7.92
CA ILE A 312 0.08 -4.21 6.72
C ILE A 312 -0.95 -3.81 5.67
N ILE A 313 -0.51 -3.52 4.45
CA ILE A 313 -1.35 -3.35 3.28
C ILE A 313 -1.17 -4.60 2.41
N ALA A 314 -2.19 -5.44 2.30
CA ALA A 314 -2.19 -6.60 1.43
C ALA A 314 -3.05 -6.31 0.20
N GLN A 315 -2.49 -6.54 -0.99
CA GLN A 315 -3.21 -6.39 -2.25
C GLN A 315 -3.84 -7.73 -2.65
N GLN A 316 -5.15 -7.73 -2.77
CA GLN A 316 -5.94 -8.93 -3.03
C GLN A 316 -6.58 -8.90 -4.42
N VAL A 317 -6.44 -9.98 -5.19
CA VAL A 317 -7.16 -10.20 -6.46
C VAL A 317 -8.49 -10.89 -6.22
N GLN A 318 -9.47 -10.64 -7.09
CA GLN A 318 -10.83 -11.18 -6.96
C GLN A 318 -10.90 -12.69 -7.20
N SER A 319 -10.08 -13.20 -8.10
CA SER A 319 -10.07 -14.61 -8.51
C SER A 319 -8.65 -15.12 -8.66
N GLY A 320 -8.49 -16.43 -8.61
CA GLY A 320 -7.19 -17.09 -8.72
C GLY A 320 -6.65 -17.59 -7.38
N SER A 321 -5.50 -18.25 -7.43
CA SER A 321 -4.73 -18.69 -6.28
C SER A 321 -3.23 -18.53 -6.66
N PRO A 322 -2.45 -17.81 -5.89
CA PRO A 322 -2.77 -17.12 -4.64
C PRO A 322 -3.65 -15.88 -4.82
N ARG A 323 -4.35 -15.46 -3.77
CA ARG A 323 -5.24 -14.28 -3.77
C ARG A 323 -4.54 -13.01 -3.31
N ILE A 324 -3.56 -13.13 -2.41
CA ILE A 324 -2.70 -12.02 -1.99
C ILE A 324 -1.48 -12.02 -2.90
N VAL A 325 -1.27 -10.90 -3.59
CA VAL A 325 -0.24 -10.78 -4.63
C VAL A 325 0.91 -9.87 -4.22
N SER A 326 0.70 -9.03 -3.22
CA SER A 326 1.75 -8.26 -2.56
C SER A 326 1.30 -7.82 -1.17
N PHE A 327 2.25 -7.47 -0.32
CA PHE A 327 1.97 -6.72 0.90
C PHE A 327 3.11 -5.73 1.18
N GLU A 328 2.77 -4.72 1.97
CA GLU A 328 3.70 -3.69 2.47
C GLU A 328 3.46 -3.52 3.97
N ILE A 329 4.48 -3.16 4.72
CA ILE A 329 4.39 -2.84 6.14
C ILE A 329 4.77 -1.38 6.31
N HIS A 330 3.94 -0.61 7.01
CA HIS A 330 4.15 0.81 7.23
C HIS A 330 4.01 1.18 8.70
N THR A 331 4.92 2.05 9.16
CA THR A 331 4.87 2.68 10.48
C THR A 331 4.75 4.20 10.30
N PRO A 332 3.50 4.73 10.20
CA PRO A 332 3.26 6.10 9.77
C PRO A 332 3.65 7.18 10.79
N TYR A 333 4.13 6.78 11.98
CA TYR A 333 4.50 7.71 13.04
C TYR A 333 5.64 7.15 13.89
N HIS A 334 6.74 7.86 13.96
CA HIS A 334 7.84 7.63 14.88
C HIS A 334 7.79 8.67 16.01
N ASP A 335 8.00 8.23 17.29
CA ASP A 335 8.07 9.11 18.47
C ASP A 335 9.35 9.93 18.49
#